data_25c814979094e1b810bf99c8e3a659a2
#
_entry.id   25c814979094e1b810bf99c8e3a659a2
#
_cell.length_a   1.000
_cell.length_b   1.000
_cell.length_c   1.000
_cell.angle_alpha   90.00
_cell.angle_beta   90.00
_cell.angle_gamma   90.00
#
_symmetry.space_group_name_H-M   'P 1'
#
loop_
_entity.id
_entity.type
_entity.pdbx_description
1 polymer ?
#
loop_
_entity_poly.entity_id
_entity_poly.type
_entity_poly.pdbx_seq_one_letter_code
_entity_poly.pdbx_strand_id
1 'polypeptide(L)'
;MAQLQVDVVAVEEQVWSGTADMVVARTTEGELGVLPGHAPLLGQLAEPSQVRIKTGDSELAYDVSGGFLSVTASGVTVLAESCQPATSSRDSH
;
A
#
# COMPACT_ATOMS: atom_id res chain seq x y z
N MET A 1 -9.37 18.81 0.08
CA MET A 1 -9.72 17.43 -0.09
C MET A 1 -8.89 16.56 0.83
N ALA A 2 -9.53 15.61 1.41
CA ALA A 2 -8.82 14.71 2.30
C ALA A 2 -7.98 13.74 1.50
N GLN A 3 -6.77 13.51 1.96
CA GLN A 3 -5.89 12.52 1.37
C GLN A 3 -5.23 11.74 2.47
N LEU A 4 -4.78 10.53 2.11
CA LEU A 4 -4.05 9.70 3.04
C LEU A 4 -2.57 10.02 2.94
N GLN A 5 -1.91 10.06 4.08
CA GLN A 5 -0.45 10.02 4.11
C GLN A 5 -0.05 8.56 4.00
N VAL A 6 0.76 8.22 3.03
CA VAL A 6 1.12 6.83 2.77
C VAL A 6 2.62 6.68 2.84
N ASP A 7 3.05 5.68 3.59
CA ASP A 7 4.46 5.31 3.67
C ASP A 7 4.59 3.84 3.34
N VAL A 8 5.47 3.52 2.43
CA VAL A 8 5.79 2.14 2.09
C VAL A 8 7.23 1.91 2.52
N VAL A 9 7.43 1.03 3.48
CA VAL A 9 8.72 0.84 4.12
C VAL A 9 9.12 -0.63 4.02
N ALA A 10 10.29 -0.89 3.47
CA ALA A 10 10.88 -2.21 3.52
C ALA A 10 11.89 -2.24 4.67
N VAL A 11 12.35 -3.44 5.00
CA VAL A 11 13.21 -3.60 6.16
C VAL A 11 14.43 -2.68 6.12
N GLU A 12 14.97 -2.47 4.93
CA GLU A 12 16.21 -1.74 4.82
C GLU A 12 16.07 -0.34 4.30
N GLU A 13 14.87 0.08 3.91
CA GLU A 13 14.75 1.41 3.35
C GLU A 13 13.30 1.82 3.24
N GLN A 14 13.10 3.12 3.16
CA GLN A 14 11.79 3.66 2.84
C GLN A 14 11.64 3.65 1.32
N VAL A 15 10.65 2.92 0.84
CA VAL A 15 10.48 2.72 -0.58
C VAL A 15 9.73 3.88 -1.22
N TRP A 16 8.72 4.38 -0.54
CA TRP A 16 7.89 5.45 -1.07
C TRP A 16 7.19 6.16 0.07
N SER A 17 6.99 7.45 -0.12
CA SER A 17 6.25 8.25 0.85
C SER A 17 5.56 9.36 0.09
N GLY A 18 4.31 9.63 0.44
CA GLY A 18 3.56 10.68 -0.22
C GLY A 18 2.12 10.64 0.20
N THR A 19 1.28 11.33 -0.55
CA THR A 19 -0.15 11.36 -0.28
C THR A 19 -0.90 10.63 -1.37
N ALA A 20 -2.06 10.09 -1.04
CA ALA A 20 -2.83 9.32 -1.98
C ALA A 20 -4.31 9.49 -1.70
N ASP A 21 -5.12 9.20 -2.71
CA ASP A 21 -6.57 9.23 -2.56
C ASP A 21 -7.10 7.91 -2.03
N MET A 22 -6.40 6.83 -2.32
CA MET A 22 -6.85 5.51 -1.92
C MET A 22 -5.69 4.54 -1.96
N VAL A 23 -5.70 3.57 -1.06
CA VAL A 23 -4.73 2.48 -1.06
C VAL A 23 -5.50 1.17 -1.08
N VAL A 24 -5.10 0.27 -1.95
CA VAL A 24 -5.68 -1.07 -2.01
C VAL A 24 -4.57 -2.06 -1.72
N ALA A 25 -4.80 -2.95 -0.78
CA ALA A 25 -3.80 -3.92 -0.39
C ALA A 25 -4.46 -5.28 -0.23
N ARG A 26 -3.69 -6.32 -0.49
CA ARG A 26 -4.17 -7.68 -0.30
C ARG A 26 -3.70 -8.18 1.05
N THR A 27 -4.64 -8.49 1.91
CA THR A 27 -4.34 -9.01 3.24
C THR A 27 -4.68 -10.49 3.31
N THR A 28 -4.29 -11.12 4.41
CA THR A 28 -4.61 -12.52 4.60
C THR A 28 -6.10 -12.78 4.67
N GLU A 29 -6.88 -11.73 4.89
CA GLU A 29 -8.34 -11.87 4.95
C GLU A 29 -9.02 -11.36 3.71
N GLY A 30 -8.26 -11.01 2.69
CA GLY A 30 -8.82 -10.54 1.44
C GLY A 30 -8.32 -9.16 1.09
N GLU A 31 -8.85 -8.64 -0.01
CA GLU A 31 -8.43 -7.34 -0.49
C GLU A 31 -9.11 -6.24 0.31
N LEU A 32 -8.34 -5.23 0.67
CA LEU A 32 -8.80 -4.13 1.50
C LEU A 32 -8.55 -2.82 0.78
N GLY A 33 -9.59 -1.99 0.69
CA GLY A 33 -9.45 -0.65 0.15
C GLY A 33 -9.53 0.37 1.27
N VAL A 34 -8.60 1.31 1.31
CA VAL A 34 -8.52 2.31 2.36
C VAL A 34 -8.72 3.68 1.76
N LEU A 35 -9.70 4.40 2.27
CA LEU A 35 -9.98 5.79 1.89
C LEU A 35 -9.63 6.69 3.06
N PRO A 36 -9.47 8.00 2.81
CA PRO A 36 -9.19 8.91 3.91
C PRO A 36 -10.27 8.81 4.99
N GLY A 37 -9.84 8.83 6.24
CA GLY A 37 -10.76 8.73 7.36
C GLY A 37 -11.16 7.32 7.72
N HIS A 38 -10.53 6.33 7.09
CA HIS A 38 -10.82 4.94 7.42
C HIS A 38 -10.53 4.65 8.89
N ALA A 39 -11.34 3.79 9.48
CA ALA A 39 -11.14 3.41 10.86
C ALA A 39 -9.77 2.73 11.03
N PRO A 40 -9.11 2.95 12.14
CA PRO A 40 -7.79 2.32 12.36
C PRO A 40 -7.87 0.81 12.34
N LEU A 41 -6.87 0.20 11.75
CA LEU A 41 -6.75 -1.24 11.77
C LEU A 41 -5.31 -1.65 11.52
N LEU A 42 -4.99 -2.87 11.88
CA LEU A 42 -3.70 -3.47 11.60
C LEU A 42 -3.98 -4.80 10.92
N GLY A 43 -3.51 -4.94 9.68
CA GLY A 43 -3.74 -6.15 8.92
C GLY A 43 -2.45 -6.80 8.51
N GLN A 44 -2.47 -8.11 8.39
CA GLN A 44 -1.33 -8.84 7.89
C GLN A 44 -1.44 -8.95 6.39
N LEU A 45 -0.37 -8.60 5.69
CA LEU A 45 -0.36 -8.68 4.24
C LEU A 45 -0.29 -10.13 3.80
N ALA A 46 -1.00 -10.44 2.73
CA ALA A 46 -0.92 -11.76 2.13
C ALA A 46 0.47 -11.97 1.55
N GLU A 47 0.76 -13.20 1.20
CA GLU A 47 2.07 -13.52 0.68
C GLU A 47 1.90 -14.42 -0.53
N PRO A 48 2.13 -13.88 -1.73
CA PRO A 48 2.53 -12.50 -2.03
C PRO A 48 1.36 -11.54 -1.98
N SER A 49 1.68 -10.25 -1.88
CA SER A 49 0.66 -9.23 -1.86
C SER A 49 1.03 -8.13 -2.84
N GLN A 50 0.03 -7.41 -3.28
CA GLN A 50 0.25 -6.23 -4.09
C GLN A 50 -0.45 -5.06 -3.42
N VAL A 51 0.28 -3.96 -3.31
CA VAL A 51 -0.26 -2.73 -2.76
C VAL A 51 -0.36 -1.73 -3.89
N ARG A 52 -1.55 -1.17 -4.08
CA ARG A 52 -1.77 -0.17 -5.12
C ARG A 52 -2.12 1.15 -4.45
N ILE A 53 -1.47 2.20 -4.91
CA ILE A 53 -1.62 3.53 -4.36
C ILE A 53 -2.17 4.41 -5.46
N LYS A 54 -3.36 4.92 -5.25
CA LYS A 54 -4.03 5.72 -6.28
C LYS A 54 -3.93 7.18 -5.94
N THR A 55 -3.36 7.95 -6.86
CA THR A 55 -3.13 9.38 -6.66
C THR A 55 -3.64 10.12 -7.87
N GLY A 56 -4.84 10.72 -7.77
CA GLY A 56 -5.40 11.43 -8.90
C GLY A 56 -5.57 10.51 -10.09
N ASP A 57 -4.89 10.83 -11.17
CA ASP A 57 -4.98 10.03 -12.39
C ASP A 57 -3.91 8.94 -12.45
N SER A 58 -3.09 8.83 -11.43
CA SER A 58 -1.97 7.88 -11.44
C SER A 58 -2.20 6.76 -10.47
N GLU A 59 -1.56 5.66 -10.73
CA GLU A 59 -1.59 4.53 -9.82
C GLU A 59 -0.21 3.93 -9.76
N LEU A 60 0.27 3.74 -8.54
CA LEU A 60 1.53 3.06 -8.28
C LEU A 60 1.21 1.69 -7.70
N ALA A 61 1.99 0.71 -8.08
CA ALA A 61 1.81 -0.63 -7.55
C ALA A 61 3.14 -1.19 -7.10
N TYR A 62 3.10 -1.88 -5.97
CA TYR A 62 4.28 -2.52 -5.40
C TYR A 62 3.95 -3.96 -5.07
N ASP A 63 4.89 -4.85 -5.38
CA ASP A 63 4.81 -6.22 -4.94
C ASP A 63 5.52 -6.32 -3.60
N VAL A 64 4.82 -6.79 -2.59
CA VAL A 64 5.36 -6.85 -1.25
C VAL A 64 5.26 -8.27 -0.72
N SER A 65 6.11 -8.59 0.22
CA SER A 65 6.15 -9.91 0.81
C SER A 65 6.47 -9.78 2.29
N GLY A 66 5.71 -10.48 3.11
CA GLY A 66 5.96 -10.57 4.55
C GLY A 66 5.84 -9.23 5.26
N GLY A 67 4.67 -8.89 5.74
CA GLY A 67 4.58 -7.63 6.45
C GLY A 67 3.17 -7.31 6.90
N PHE A 68 3.00 -6.05 7.24
CA PHE A 68 1.76 -5.56 7.83
C PHE A 68 1.32 -4.27 7.17
N LEU A 69 0.03 -4.04 7.25
CA LEU A 69 -0.58 -2.79 6.84
C LEU A 69 -1.16 -2.14 8.08
N SER A 70 -0.73 -0.92 8.36
CA SER A 70 -1.24 -0.17 9.51
C SER A 70 -2.05 1.01 8.98
N VAL A 71 -3.29 1.11 9.41
CA VAL A 71 -4.19 2.17 8.99
C VAL A 71 -4.56 3.00 10.19
N THR A 72 -4.41 4.32 10.06
CA THR A 72 -4.88 5.26 11.05
C THR A 72 -5.76 6.28 10.35
N ALA A 73 -6.39 7.14 11.13
CA ALA A 73 -7.25 8.16 10.54
C ALA A 73 -6.48 9.06 9.57
N SER A 74 -5.18 9.24 9.79
CA SER A 74 -4.41 10.16 8.97
C SER A 74 -3.68 9.46 7.83
N GLY A 75 -3.53 8.15 7.86
CA GLY A 75 -2.79 7.54 6.77
C GLY A 75 -2.58 6.05 6.91
N VAL A 76 -1.74 5.56 6.02
CA VAL A 76 -1.47 4.14 5.87
C VAL A 76 0.04 3.93 5.86
N THR A 77 0.49 2.94 6.60
CA THR A 77 1.88 2.52 6.56
C THR A 77 1.92 1.06 6.13
N VAL A 78 2.70 0.77 5.11
CA VAL A 78 2.96 -0.59 4.67
C VAL A 78 4.38 -0.93 5.10
N LEU A 79 4.51 -1.96 5.91
CA LEU A 79 5.82 -2.40 6.38
C LEU A 79 6.01 -3.84 5.92
N ALA A 80 7.01 -4.07 5.09
CA ALA A 80 7.21 -5.37 4.47
C ALA A 80 8.67 -5.79 4.55
N GLU A 81 8.90 -7.10 4.48
CA GLU A 81 10.26 -7.61 4.42
C GLU A 81 10.89 -7.30 3.09
N SER A 82 10.12 -7.39 2.02
CA SER A 82 10.62 -7.01 0.72
C SER A 82 9.52 -6.27 -0.03
N CYS A 83 9.96 -5.34 -0.85
CA CYS A 83 9.04 -4.51 -1.59
C CYS A 83 9.74 -4.04 -2.85
N GLN A 84 9.07 -4.17 -3.99
CA GLN A 84 9.63 -3.68 -5.22
C GLN A 84 8.50 -3.23 -6.13
N PRO A 85 8.79 -2.30 -7.04
CA PRO A 85 7.76 -1.84 -7.95
C PRO A 85 7.22 -3.01 -8.75
N ALA A 86 5.91 -3.05 -8.89
CA ALA A 86 5.29 -4.07 -9.72
C ALA A 86 5.57 -3.70 -11.15
N THR A 87 6.12 -4.63 -11.88
CA THR A 87 6.45 -4.33 -13.24
C THR A 87 5.30 -4.63 -14.12
N SER A 88 4.37 -4.99 -13.74
CA SER A 88 3.33 -5.22 -14.53
C SER A 88 3.43 -5.07 -15.86
N SER A 89 3.45 -5.20 -15.92
CA SER A 89 3.29 -5.11 -16.72
C SER A 89 2.60 -4.63 -17.67
N ARG A 90 2.38 -4.05 -17.66
CA ARG A 90 1.84 -3.44 -18.46
C ARG A 90 2.52 -3.16 -19.43
N ASP A 91 3.20 -3.29 -19.54
CA ASP A 91 3.81 -2.99 -20.40
C ASP A 91 4.04 -3.70 -21.22
N SER A 92 3.91 -4.16 -21.35
CA SER A 92 4.10 -4.81 -21.97
C SER A 92 3.57 -4.96 -22.89
N HIS A 93 3.33 -4.74 -23.04
CA HIS A 93 2.90 -4.85 -23.81
C HIS A 93 2.80 -4.87 -24.32
#